data_87f3f8a9697ab55a1e88e22d67c08bca
#
_entry.id   87f3f8a9697ab55a1e88e22d67c08bca
#
_cell.length_a   1.000
_cell.length_b   1.000
_cell.length_c   1.000
_cell.angle_alpha   90.00
_cell.angle_beta   90.00
_cell.angle_gamma   90.00
#
_symmetry.space_group_name_H-M   'P 1'
#
loop_
_entity.id
_entity.type
_entity.pdbx_description
1 polymer ?
#
loop_
_entity_poly.entity_id
_entity_poly.type
_entity_poly.pdbx_seq_one_letter_code
_entity_poly.pdbx_strand_id
1 'polypeptide(L)'
;MVTRKTRITIEGYPRSANTYAVYAFKYVNDLQWNQVGHHLHVQAQIIRSVKYKIPVILLIRNPLEAVRSLVVRHDFIPVSEALEDYARFYEDLYSLKDGFVVANFEDVIENFGNITGQLNVKFSCNFNVFPDQDEHAKASVFDEIDKRNRLLDKGKVTHLYRPDKNKDSLKNAVELQENSELYRRALHIYQKYITLAREQA
;
A
#
# COMPACT_ATOMS: atom_id res chain seq x y z
N MET A 1 12.82 0.27 -8.81
CA MET A 1 13.80 -0.42 -7.93
C MET A 1 14.58 0.63 -7.14
N VAL A 2 14.94 0.33 -5.90
CA VAL A 2 15.74 1.21 -5.03
C VAL A 2 17.13 1.43 -5.61
N THR A 3 17.54 2.71 -5.72
CA THR A 3 18.81 3.18 -6.27
C THR A 3 19.46 4.18 -5.31
N ARG A 4 20.65 4.69 -5.65
CA ARG A 4 21.30 5.77 -4.89
C ARG A 4 20.50 7.09 -4.89
N LYS A 5 19.54 7.26 -5.80
CA LYS A 5 18.68 8.45 -5.87
C LYS A 5 17.42 8.32 -5.03
N THR A 6 17.08 7.10 -4.56
CA THR A 6 15.87 6.86 -3.79
C THR A 6 15.95 7.54 -2.43
N ARG A 7 14.96 8.38 -2.13
CA ARG A 7 14.81 9.15 -0.90
C ARG A 7 13.82 8.54 0.08
N ILE A 8 12.85 7.80 -0.44
CA ILE A 8 11.81 7.12 0.31
C ILE A 8 11.34 5.89 -0.45
N THR A 9 10.85 4.88 0.25
CA THR A 9 10.11 3.75 -0.33
C THR A 9 8.71 3.70 0.26
N ILE A 10 7.70 3.66 -0.60
CA ILE A 10 6.28 3.51 -0.25
C ILE A 10 5.80 2.27 -1.00
N GLU A 11 5.63 1.18 -0.28
CA GLU A 11 5.41 -0.13 -0.90
C GLU A 11 4.57 -1.04 0.00
N GLY A 12 3.85 -1.96 -0.59
CA GLY A 12 3.07 -2.98 0.09
C GLY A 12 2.54 -4.00 -0.89
N TYR A 13 1.89 -5.03 -0.39
CA TYR A 13 1.21 -6.00 -1.24
C TYR A 13 0.24 -5.30 -2.20
N PRO A 14 0.01 -5.83 -3.41
CA PRO A 14 -0.94 -5.21 -4.34
C PRO A 14 -2.30 -4.90 -3.69
N ARG A 15 -2.92 -3.80 -4.11
CA ARG A 15 -4.25 -3.35 -3.63
C ARG A 15 -4.30 -2.81 -2.19
N SER A 16 -3.16 -2.47 -1.59
CA SER A 16 -3.02 -1.86 -0.26
C SER A 16 -2.88 -0.33 -0.31
N ALA A 17 -3.60 0.36 -1.19
CA ALA A 17 -3.56 1.82 -1.40
C ALA A 17 -2.22 2.37 -1.92
N ASN A 18 -1.35 1.52 -2.50
CA ASN A 18 -0.02 1.91 -2.98
C ASN A 18 -0.05 3.16 -3.89
N THR A 19 -1.00 3.24 -4.82
CA THR A 19 -1.09 4.37 -5.75
C THR A 19 -1.47 5.65 -5.03
N TYR A 20 -2.50 5.62 -4.16
CA TYR A 20 -2.91 6.79 -3.40
C TYR A 20 -1.76 7.32 -2.52
N ALA A 21 -1.13 6.46 -1.74
CA ALA A 21 -0.03 6.84 -0.84
C ALA A 21 1.12 7.53 -1.60
N VAL A 22 1.53 6.99 -2.75
CA VAL A 22 2.60 7.57 -3.56
C VAL A 22 2.20 8.93 -4.14
N TYR A 23 0.97 9.06 -4.63
CA TYR A 23 0.50 10.33 -5.19
C TYR A 23 0.26 11.39 -4.12
N ALA A 24 -0.33 11.04 -2.97
CA ALA A 24 -0.50 11.93 -1.82
C ALA A 24 0.86 12.43 -1.29
N PHE A 25 1.83 11.51 -1.17
CA PHE A 25 3.19 11.89 -0.77
C PHE A 25 3.84 12.85 -1.76
N LYS A 26 3.75 12.57 -3.06
CA LYS A 26 4.32 13.44 -4.11
C LYS A 26 3.59 14.76 -4.27
N TYR A 27 2.32 14.83 -3.92
CA TYR A 27 1.54 16.07 -3.99
C TYR A 27 2.15 17.18 -3.14
N VAL A 28 2.67 16.83 -1.97
CA VAL A 28 3.26 17.79 -1.02
C VAL A 28 4.79 17.79 -1.03
N ASN A 29 5.43 16.81 -1.67
CA ASN A 29 6.88 16.68 -1.73
C ASN A 29 7.36 16.69 -3.17
N ASP A 30 8.18 17.68 -3.52
CA ASP A 30 8.78 17.81 -4.86
C ASP A 30 9.88 16.77 -5.08
N LEU A 31 9.46 15.52 -5.28
CA LEU A 31 10.35 14.40 -5.59
C LEU A 31 10.13 13.89 -7.01
N GLN A 32 11.22 13.60 -7.69
CA GLN A 32 11.17 12.92 -8.99
C GLN A 32 10.74 11.47 -8.79
N TRP A 33 10.10 10.85 -9.80
CA TRP A 33 9.65 9.46 -9.73
C TRP A 33 10.76 8.47 -9.38
N ASN A 34 11.98 8.68 -9.84
CA ASN A 34 13.14 7.84 -9.54
C ASN A 34 13.70 8.02 -8.12
N GLN A 35 13.17 8.99 -7.36
CA GLN A 35 13.50 9.20 -5.95
C GLN A 35 12.54 8.50 -4.99
N VAL A 36 11.46 7.92 -5.51
CA VAL A 36 10.48 7.14 -4.74
C VAL A 36 10.54 5.68 -5.18
N GLY A 37 10.82 4.77 -4.27
CA GLY A 37 10.66 3.33 -4.48
C GLY A 37 9.19 2.95 -4.36
N HIS A 38 8.57 2.41 -5.42
CA HIS A 38 7.14 2.10 -5.41
C HIS A 38 6.74 1.08 -6.49
N HIS A 39 5.56 0.48 -6.34
CA HIS A 39 4.84 -0.34 -7.34
C HIS A 39 5.63 -1.53 -7.93
N LEU A 40 6.60 -2.08 -7.22
CA LEU A 40 7.22 -3.35 -7.60
C LEU A 40 6.52 -4.53 -6.92
N HIS A 41 5.89 -4.28 -5.76
CA HIS A 41 5.19 -5.28 -4.96
C HIS A 41 6.06 -6.50 -4.62
N VAL A 42 7.34 -6.25 -4.34
CA VAL A 42 8.32 -7.28 -3.98
C VAL A 42 9.06 -6.92 -2.68
N GLN A 43 9.27 -7.89 -1.81
CA GLN A 43 9.96 -7.73 -0.53
C GLN A 43 11.37 -7.17 -0.71
N ALA A 44 12.06 -7.59 -1.78
CA ALA A 44 13.44 -7.17 -2.07
C ALA A 44 13.62 -5.64 -2.13
N GLN A 45 12.58 -4.89 -2.56
CA GLN A 45 12.63 -3.43 -2.58
C GLN A 45 12.67 -2.85 -1.16
N ILE A 46 11.84 -3.39 -0.26
CA ILE A 46 11.77 -2.98 1.15
C ILE A 46 13.04 -3.40 1.89
N ILE A 47 13.46 -4.66 1.75
CA ILE A 47 14.69 -5.19 2.35
C ILE A 47 15.90 -4.32 1.96
N ARG A 48 16.00 -3.96 0.68
CA ARG A 48 17.06 -3.09 0.19
C ARG A 48 16.98 -1.68 0.78
N SER A 49 15.78 -1.12 0.92
CA SER A 49 15.58 0.20 1.52
C SER A 49 16.03 0.21 2.99
N VAL A 50 15.59 -0.78 3.77
CA VAL A 50 16.00 -0.93 5.18
C VAL A 50 17.52 -1.07 5.30
N LYS A 51 18.13 -1.92 4.46
CA LYS A 51 19.60 -2.10 4.44
C LYS A 51 20.35 -0.80 4.18
N TYR A 52 19.83 0.07 3.33
CA TYR A 52 20.46 1.37 3.01
C TYR A 52 19.93 2.53 3.86
N LYS A 53 19.17 2.25 4.92
CA LYS A 53 18.59 3.25 5.83
C LYS A 53 17.75 4.31 5.10
N ILE A 54 17.11 3.91 4.00
CA ILE A 54 16.14 4.74 3.29
C ILE A 54 14.81 4.64 4.05
N PRO A 55 14.13 5.76 4.37
CA PRO A 55 12.81 5.75 4.99
C PRO A 55 11.81 4.88 4.22
N VAL A 56 11.05 4.07 4.93
CA VAL A 56 10.06 3.15 4.33
C VAL A 56 8.71 3.32 5.00
N ILE A 57 7.67 3.49 4.19
CA ILE A 57 6.27 3.27 4.55
C ILE A 57 5.85 1.91 4.00
N LEU A 58 5.56 0.97 4.87
CA LEU A 58 5.04 -0.35 4.52
C LEU A 58 3.52 -0.32 4.61
N LEU A 59 2.86 -0.43 3.45
CA LEU A 59 1.41 -0.39 3.33
C LEU A 59 0.82 -1.78 3.56
N ILE A 60 -0.24 -1.87 4.37
CA ILE A 60 -0.95 -3.12 4.62
C ILE A 60 -2.46 -2.92 4.53
N ARG A 61 -3.18 -3.96 4.10
CA ARG A 61 -4.63 -4.00 4.03
C ARG A 61 -5.13 -5.36 4.48
N ASN A 62 -6.36 -5.40 5.03
CA ASN A 62 -7.02 -6.66 5.35
C ASN A 62 -6.89 -7.67 4.19
N PRO A 63 -6.43 -8.92 4.42
CA PRO A 63 -6.16 -9.90 3.37
C PRO A 63 -7.41 -10.24 2.53
N LEU A 64 -8.60 -10.30 3.14
CA LEU A 64 -9.85 -10.54 2.42
C LEU A 64 -10.06 -9.47 1.34
N GLU A 65 -9.92 -8.20 1.73
CA GLU A 65 -10.13 -7.06 0.86
C GLU A 65 -9.03 -6.91 -0.21
N ALA A 66 -7.78 -7.13 0.18
CA ALA A 66 -6.64 -7.02 -0.74
C ALA A 66 -6.69 -8.13 -1.80
N VAL A 67 -6.91 -9.38 -1.39
CA VAL A 67 -6.96 -10.55 -2.29
C VAL A 67 -8.17 -10.47 -3.21
N ARG A 68 -9.38 -10.22 -2.69
CA ARG A 68 -10.57 -10.01 -3.54
C ARG A 68 -10.36 -8.94 -4.59
N SER A 69 -9.79 -7.80 -4.19
CA SER A 69 -9.49 -6.69 -5.12
C SER A 69 -8.41 -7.05 -6.14
N LEU A 70 -7.45 -7.90 -5.79
CA LEU A 70 -6.41 -8.38 -6.70
C LEU A 70 -6.98 -9.33 -7.75
N VAL A 71 -7.74 -10.33 -7.33
CA VAL A 71 -8.35 -11.35 -8.22
C VAL A 71 -9.36 -10.70 -9.17
N VAL A 72 -10.16 -9.73 -8.71
CA VAL A 72 -11.06 -8.97 -9.61
C VAL A 72 -10.29 -8.20 -10.69
N ARG A 73 -9.07 -7.73 -10.37
CA ARG A 73 -8.22 -7.02 -11.34
C ARG A 73 -7.50 -7.97 -12.29
N HIS A 74 -7.10 -9.13 -11.78
CA HIS A 74 -6.30 -10.15 -12.46
C HIS A 74 -6.96 -11.52 -12.27
N ASP A 75 -8.01 -11.77 -13.06
CA ASP A 75 -8.88 -12.95 -12.99
C ASP A 75 -8.17 -14.29 -13.24
N PHE A 76 -6.95 -14.23 -13.76
CA PHE A 76 -6.09 -15.42 -13.95
C PHE A 76 -5.33 -15.85 -12.67
N ILE A 77 -5.34 -15.03 -11.59
CA ILE A 77 -4.67 -15.38 -10.33
C ILE A 77 -5.65 -16.16 -9.44
N PRO A 78 -5.33 -17.41 -9.04
CA PRO A 78 -6.14 -18.15 -8.09
C PRO A 78 -6.16 -17.47 -6.70
N VAL A 79 -7.28 -17.53 -6.00
CA VAL A 79 -7.42 -16.98 -4.63
C VAL A 79 -6.40 -17.58 -3.67
N SER A 80 -6.14 -18.89 -3.77
CA SER A 80 -5.16 -19.59 -2.93
C SER A 80 -3.74 -19.06 -3.13
N GLU A 81 -3.33 -18.83 -4.38
CA GLU A 81 -2.02 -18.25 -4.71
C GLU A 81 -1.90 -16.82 -4.19
N ALA A 82 -2.94 -15.99 -4.39
CA ALA A 82 -2.97 -14.64 -3.88
C ALA A 82 -2.89 -14.55 -2.34
N LEU A 83 -3.54 -15.51 -1.62
CA LEU A 83 -3.44 -15.60 -0.16
C LEU A 83 -2.04 -16.02 0.31
N GLU A 84 -1.45 -17.01 -0.37
CA GLU A 84 -0.10 -17.48 -0.05
C GLU A 84 0.93 -16.37 -0.28
N ASP A 85 0.85 -15.68 -1.43
CA ASP A 85 1.72 -14.55 -1.74
C ASP A 85 1.55 -13.39 -0.77
N TYR A 86 0.31 -13.11 -0.34
CA TYR A 86 0.04 -12.12 0.70
C TYR A 86 0.75 -12.47 2.01
N ALA A 87 0.55 -13.69 2.50
CA ALA A 87 1.15 -14.12 3.75
C ALA A 87 2.68 -14.07 3.68
N ARG A 88 3.26 -14.65 2.63
CA ARG A 88 4.71 -14.67 2.40
C ARG A 88 5.29 -13.27 2.31
N PHE A 89 4.63 -12.35 1.60
CA PHE A 89 5.09 -10.98 1.45
C PHE A 89 5.35 -10.31 2.80
N TYR A 90 4.42 -10.44 3.74
CA TYR A 90 4.54 -9.81 5.05
C TYR A 90 5.36 -10.64 6.06
N GLU A 91 5.32 -11.96 6.00
CA GLU A 91 6.15 -12.82 6.87
C GLU A 91 7.65 -12.59 6.65
N ASP A 92 8.09 -12.53 5.39
CA ASP A 92 9.48 -12.28 5.01
C ASP A 92 10.00 -10.92 5.53
N LEU A 93 9.12 -9.96 5.72
CA LEU A 93 9.48 -8.60 6.17
C LEU A 93 9.40 -8.42 7.70
N TYR A 94 8.74 -9.32 8.43
CA TYR A 94 8.45 -9.10 9.83
C TYR A 94 9.72 -9.00 10.71
N SER A 95 10.77 -9.69 10.36
CA SER A 95 12.08 -9.57 11.05
C SER A 95 12.73 -8.19 10.92
N LEU A 96 12.27 -7.37 9.97
CA LEU A 96 12.76 -6.01 9.70
C LEU A 96 11.81 -4.94 10.24
N LYS A 97 10.88 -5.27 11.14
CA LYS A 97 9.79 -4.40 11.62
C LYS A 97 10.25 -3.03 12.14
N ASP A 98 11.46 -2.93 12.66
CA ASP A 98 12.04 -1.68 13.15
C ASP A 98 12.54 -0.77 12.02
N GLY A 99 12.64 -1.29 10.79
CA GLY A 99 13.15 -0.59 9.61
C GLY A 99 12.11 0.15 8.78
N PHE A 100 10.83 0.23 9.21
CA PHE A 100 9.76 0.90 8.49
C PHE A 100 8.64 1.42 9.41
N VAL A 101 7.83 2.33 8.89
CA VAL A 101 6.53 2.70 9.46
C VAL A 101 5.46 1.86 8.77
N VAL A 102 4.58 1.24 9.54
CA VAL A 102 3.43 0.49 9.00
C VAL A 102 2.26 1.43 8.81
N ALA A 103 1.65 1.37 7.62
CA ALA A 103 0.47 2.16 7.29
C ALA A 103 -0.68 1.24 6.87
N ASN A 104 -1.70 1.17 7.71
CA ASN A 104 -2.94 0.47 7.40
C ASN A 104 -3.73 1.20 6.30
N PHE A 105 -4.49 0.45 5.50
CA PHE A 105 -5.24 0.98 4.35
C PHE A 105 -6.15 2.15 4.73
N GLU A 106 -6.89 2.02 5.82
CA GLU A 106 -7.82 3.03 6.31
C GLU A 106 -7.07 4.32 6.69
N ASP A 107 -5.97 4.20 7.42
CA ASP A 107 -5.13 5.33 7.81
C ASP A 107 -4.48 6.01 6.60
N VAL A 108 -4.12 5.24 5.57
CA VAL A 108 -3.59 5.81 4.31
C VAL A 108 -4.62 6.70 3.62
N ILE A 109 -5.88 6.34 3.65
CA ILE A 109 -6.96 7.11 2.98
C ILE A 109 -7.39 8.30 3.82
N GLU A 110 -7.39 8.18 5.14
CA GLU A 110 -7.98 9.17 6.05
C GLU A 110 -6.96 10.08 6.72
N ASN A 111 -5.76 9.56 7.05
CA ASN A 111 -4.77 10.21 7.91
C ASN A 111 -3.33 10.05 7.40
N PHE A 112 -3.12 10.16 6.09
CA PHE A 112 -1.79 9.95 5.50
C PHE A 112 -0.74 10.93 6.00
N GLY A 113 -1.14 12.12 6.37
CA GLY A 113 -0.28 13.12 6.99
C GLY A 113 0.32 12.63 8.31
N ASN A 114 -0.49 11.99 9.18
CA ASN A 114 0.01 11.41 10.43
C ASN A 114 1.08 10.34 10.17
N ILE A 115 0.87 9.46 9.17
CA ILE A 115 1.87 8.46 8.76
C ILE A 115 3.19 9.12 8.34
N THR A 116 3.13 10.20 7.57
CA THR A 116 4.31 10.97 7.19
C THR A 116 4.99 11.62 8.40
N GLY A 117 4.20 12.10 9.37
CA GLY A 117 4.71 12.62 10.65
C GLY A 117 5.48 11.56 11.44
N GLN A 118 4.93 10.36 11.60
CA GLN A 118 5.59 9.22 12.24
C GLN A 118 6.90 8.83 11.51
N LEU A 119 6.88 8.83 10.17
CA LEU A 119 8.06 8.58 9.36
C LEU A 119 9.16 9.62 9.64
N ASN A 120 8.80 10.90 9.69
CA ASN A 120 9.73 11.98 9.98
C ASN A 120 10.40 11.82 11.34
N VAL A 121 9.62 11.47 12.37
CA VAL A 121 10.14 11.21 13.73
C VAL A 121 11.09 10.01 13.72
N LYS A 122 10.63 8.88 13.15
CA LYS A 122 11.39 7.61 13.17
C LYS A 122 12.73 7.71 12.43
N PHE A 123 12.76 8.41 11.29
CA PHE A 123 13.96 8.49 10.44
C PHE A 123 14.70 9.83 10.52
N SER A 124 14.27 10.72 11.44
CA SER A 124 14.85 12.09 11.55
C SER A 124 14.91 12.82 10.22
N CYS A 125 13.83 12.74 9.44
CA CYS A 125 13.63 13.44 8.17
C CYS A 125 12.55 14.51 8.30
N ASN A 126 12.34 15.31 7.25
CA ASN A 126 11.45 16.47 7.27
C ASN A 126 10.61 16.56 5.99
N PHE A 127 9.99 15.46 5.60
CA PHE A 127 9.03 15.48 4.50
C PHE A 127 7.80 16.31 4.85
N ASN A 128 7.27 17.02 3.86
CA ASN A 128 6.01 17.74 4.02
C ASN A 128 4.87 16.77 4.29
N VAL A 129 4.01 17.14 5.22
CA VAL A 129 2.88 16.33 5.67
C VAL A 129 1.67 16.61 4.78
N PHE A 130 0.97 15.54 4.35
CA PHE A 130 -0.24 15.68 3.54
C PHE A 130 -1.37 16.31 4.37
N PRO A 131 -2.11 17.30 3.82
CA PRO A 131 -3.18 17.98 4.55
C PRO A 131 -4.48 17.16 4.49
N ASP A 132 -4.62 16.17 5.36
CA ASP A 132 -5.72 15.20 5.35
C ASP A 132 -7.13 15.81 5.44
N GLN A 133 -7.25 17.02 5.99
CA GLN A 133 -8.53 17.73 6.10
C GLN A 133 -8.84 18.60 4.87
N ASP A 134 -7.91 18.70 3.93
CA ASP A 134 -8.10 19.47 2.70
C ASP A 134 -8.72 18.60 1.60
N GLU A 135 -10.04 18.71 1.42
CA GLU A 135 -10.77 17.98 0.38
C GLU A 135 -10.31 18.33 -1.04
N HIS A 136 -9.79 19.55 -1.26
CA HIS A 136 -9.24 19.93 -2.55
C HIS A 136 -7.92 19.18 -2.83
N ALA A 137 -7.05 19.01 -1.83
CA ALA A 137 -5.84 18.21 -1.96
C ALA A 137 -6.17 16.75 -2.28
N LYS A 138 -7.13 16.15 -1.55
CA LYS A 138 -7.61 14.79 -1.84
C LYS A 138 -8.17 14.66 -3.25
N ALA A 139 -9.04 15.57 -3.67
CA ALA A 139 -9.60 15.59 -5.01
C ALA A 139 -8.50 15.66 -6.08
N SER A 140 -7.52 16.54 -5.90
CA SER A 140 -6.38 16.71 -6.82
C SER A 140 -5.57 15.42 -6.95
N VAL A 141 -5.31 14.70 -5.84
CA VAL A 141 -4.63 13.40 -5.85
C VAL A 141 -5.43 12.37 -6.66
N PHE A 142 -6.74 12.27 -6.44
CA PHE A 142 -7.58 11.36 -7.21
C PHE A 142 -7.66 11.71 -8.69
N ASP A 143 -7.70 12.98 -9.04
CA ASP A 143 -7.75 13.44 -10.43
C ASP A 143 -6.45 13.07 -11.18
N GLU A 144 -5.30 13.20 -10.54
CA GLU A 144 -4.02 12.75 -11.11
C GLU A 144 -3.98 11.22 -11.29
N ILE A 145 -4.50 10.47 -10.33
CA ILE A 145 -4.63 9.01 -10.43
C ILE A 145 -5.54 8.62 -11.59
N ASP A 146 -6.69 9.29 -11.73
CA ASP A 146 -7.66 9.02 -12.80
C ASP A 146 -7.10 9.37 -14.18
N LYS A 147 -6.34 10.47 -14.32
CA LYS A 147 -5.61 10.79 -15.56
C LYS A 147 -4.65 9.68 -15.96
N ARG A 148 -3.86 9.19 -14.99
CA ARG A 148 -2.96 8.05 -15.24
C ARG A 148 -3.71 6.80 -15.67
N ASN A 149 -4.82 6.47 -15.01
CA ASN A 149 -5.61 5.28 -15.33
C ASN A 149 -6.20 5.32 -16.73
N ARG A 150 -6.71 6.48 -17.16
CA ARG A 150 -7.23 6.64 -18.53
C ARG A 150 -6.16 6.35 -19.57
N LEU A 151 -4.91 6.74 -19.30
CA LEU A 151 -3.78 6.51 -20.21
C LEU A 151 -3.32 5.04 -20.22
N LEU A 152 -3.27 4.37 -19.08
CA LEU A 152 -2.69 3.03 -18.95
C LEU A 152 -3.71 1.90 -19.09
N ASP A 153 -4.89 2.07 -18.51
CA ASP A 153 -5.88 0.98 -18.34
C ASP A 153 -7.10 1.11 -19.27
N LYS A 154 -7.09 2.09 -20.18
CA LYS A 154 -8.18 2.33 -21.15
C LYS A 154 -9.57 2.40 -20.49
N GLY A 155 -9.66 2.84 -19.25
CA GLY A 155 -10.92 3.03 -18.53
C GLY A 155 -11.61 1.74 -18.04
N LYS A 156 -10.91 0.61 -17.91
CA LYS A 156 -11.50 -0.62 -17.35
C LYS A 156 -11.99 -0.39 -15.92
N VAL A 157 -13.26 -0.68 -15.63
CA VAL A 157 -13.90 -0.51 -14.31
C VAL A 157 -13.17 -1.26 -13.21
N THR A 158 -12.69 -2.47 -13.47
CA THR A 158 -11.91 -3.28 -12.52
C THR A 158 -10.60 -2.62 -12.09
N HIS A 159 -10.13 -1.63 -12.82
CA HIS A 159 -8.88 -0.90 -12.58
C HIS A 159 -9.09 0.45 -11.88
N LEU A 160 -10.31 0.87 -11.61
CA LEU A 160 -10.60 2.12 -10.89
C LEU A 160 -10.02 2.07 -9.46
N TYR A 161 -9.57 3.22 -8.97
CA TYR A 161 -9.06 3.38 -7.61
C TYR A 161 -10.11 3.98 -6.67
N ARG A 162 -11.09 4.71 -7.21
CA ARG A 162 -12.23 5.21 -6.44
C ARG A 162 -13.18 4.06 -6.08
N PRO A 163 -13.91 4.16 -4.96
CA PRO A 163 -15.03 3.27 -4.67
C PRO A 163 -16.02 3.23 -5.85
N ASP A 164 -16.46 2.03 -6.22
CA ASP A 164 -17.41 1.82 -7.31
C ASP A 164 -18.30 0.61 -7.00
N LYS A 165 -19.62 0.79 -7.06
CA LYS A 165 -20.61 -0.25 -6.69
C LYS A 165 -20.48 -1.51 -7.53
N ASN A 166 -20.19 -1.39 -8.83
CA ASN A 166 -20.02 -2.56 -9.71
C ASN A 166 -18.79 -3.36 -9.30
N LYS A 167 -17.70 -2.66 -8.96
CA LYS A 167 -16.49 -3.29 -8.49
C LYS A 167 -16.68 -3.97 -7.12
N ASP A 168 -17.45 -3.38 -6.23
CA ASP A 168 -17.75 -3.97 -4.93
C ASP A 168 -18.63 -5.23 -5.09
N SER A 169 -19.57 -5.23 -6.02
CA SER A 169 -20.34 -6.43 -6.38
C SER A 169 -19.44 -7.55 -6.92
N LEU A 170 -18.46 -7.21 -7.78
CA LEU A 170 -17.49 -8.19 -8.31
C LEU A 170 -16.61 -8.76 -7.18
N LYS A 171 -16.13 -7.93 -6.24
CA LYS A 171 -15.36 -8.42 -5.09
C LYS A 171 -16.17 -9.36 -4.21
N ASN A 172 -17.44 -9.02 -3.96
CA ASN A 172 -18.33 -9.86 -3.13
C ASN A 172 -18.64 -11.19 -3.79
N ALA A 173 -18.58 -11.28 -5.12
CA ALA A 173 -18.72 -12.52 -5.85
C ALA A 173 -17.50 -13.44 -5.81
N VAL A 174 -16.33 -12.93 -5.37
CA VAL A 174 -15.14 -13.76 -5.20
C VAL A 174 -15.30 -14.65 -3.99
N GLU A 175 -15.42 -15.96 -4.23
CA GLU A 175 -15.45 -16.96 -3.16
C GLU A 175 -14.07 -17.07 -2.51
N LEU A 176 -13.99 -16.76 -1.22
CA LEU A 176 -12.81 -16.90 -0.40
C LEU A 176 -13.19 -17.67 0.86
N GLN A 177 -12.60 -18.84 1.04
CA GLN A 177 -12.86 -19.69 2.20
C GLN A 177 -12.14 -19.13 3.44
N GLU A 178 -12.87 -18.37 4.25
CA GLU A 178 -12.33 -17.70 5.45
C GLU A 178 -11.91 -18.68 6.56
N ASN A 179 -12.35 -19.93 6.50
CA ASN A 179 -11.91 -21.01 7.39
C ASN A 179 -10.70 -21.80 6.86
N SER A 180 -10.17 -21.44 5.68
CA SER A 180 -8.96 -22.10 5.13
C SER A 180 -7.71 -21.79 5.95
N GLU A 181 -6.74 -22.68 5.92
CA GLU A 181 -5.44 -22.48 6.58
C GLU A 181 -4.69 -21.27 6.01
N LEU A 182 -4.73 -21.10 4.68
CA LEU A 182 -4.10 -19.98 4.00
C LEU A 182 -4.68 -18.64 4.45
N TYR A 183 -6.00 -18.54 4.57
CA TYR A 183 -6.63 -17.31 5.05
C TYR A 183 -6.28 -17.02 6.50
N ARG A 184 -6.32 -18.03 7.37
CA ARG A 184 -5.92 -17.88 8.79
C ARG A 184 -4.47 -17.42 8.93
N ARG A 185 -3.56 -17.97 8.10
CA ARG A 185 -2.15 -17.54 8.06
C ARG A 185 -2.02 -16.07 7.61
N ALA A 186 -2.70 -15.68 6.52
CA ALA A 186 -2.72 -14.31 6.04
C ALA A 186 -3.33 -13.34 7.07
N LEU A 187 -4.41 -13.72 7.74
CA LEU A 187 -5.04 -12.92 8.78
C LEU A 187 -4.15 -12.78 10.02
N HIS A 188 -3.45 -13.85 10.42
CA HIS A 188 -2.53 -13.82 11.56
C HIS A 188 -1.38 -12.82 11.34
N ILE A 189 -0.73 -12.86 10.17
CA ILE A 189 0.35 -11.91 9.89
C ILE A 189 -0.19 -10.48 9.78
N TYR A 190 -1.36 -10.26 9.20
CA TYR A 190 -2.05 -8.96 9.17
C TYR A 190 -2.23 -8.40 10.59
N GLN A 191 -2.77 -9.20 11.51
CA GLN A 191 -3.00 -8.78 12.90
C GLN A 191 -1.71 -8.36 13.60
N LYS A 192 -0.60 -9.07 13.36
CA LYS A 192 0.72 -8.67 13.88
C LYS A 192 1.13 -7.29 13.41
N TYR A 193 0.91 -6.98 12.13
CA TYR A 193 1.24 -5.66 11.58
C TYR A 193 0.31 -4.56 12.07
N ILE A 194 -0.97 -4.85 12.30
CA ILE A 194 -1.90 -3.89 12.91
C ILE A 194 -1.50 -3.57 14.35
N THR A 195 -1.06 -4.57 15.11
CA THR A 195 -0.51 -4.33 16.45
C THR A 195 0.74 -3.46 16.37
N LEU A 196 1.68 -3.76 15.48
CA LEU A 196 2.88 -2.97 15.27
C LEU A 196 2.57 -1.51 14.84
N ALA A 197 1.59 -1.30 13.97
CA ALA A 197 1.17 0.04 13.55
C ALA A 197 0.67 0.88 14.75
N ARG A 198 -0.09 0.26 15.67
CA ARG A 198 -0.57 0.91 16.90
C ARG A 198 0.55 1.25 17.88
N GLU A 199 1.59 0.41 17.95
CA GLU A 199 2.77 0.66 18.78
C GLU A 199 3.65 1.79 18.24
N GLN A 200 3.56 2.08 16.93
CA GLN A 200 4.32 3.13 16.27
C GLN A 200 3.59 4.49 16.25
N ALA A 201 2.28 4.51 16.58
CA ALA A 201 1.45 5.72 16.62
C ALA A 201 1.65 6.49 17.92
#